data_ce558e6f1d4bffea794634ab6375cd6c
#
_entry.id   ce558e6f1d4bffea794634ab6375cd6c
#
_cell.length_a   1.000
_cell.length_b   1.000
_cell.length_c   1.000
_cell.angle_alpha   90.00
_cell.angle_beta   90.00
_cell.angle_gamma   90.00
#
_symmetry.space_group_name_H-M   'P 1'
#
loop_
_entity.id
_entity.type
_entity.pdbx_description
1 polymer ?
#
loop_
_entity_poly.entity_id
_entity_poly.type
_entity_poly.pdbx_seq_one_letter_code
_entity_poly.pdbx_strand_id
1 'polypeptide(L)'
;MRIAGGNITITSGTDGIHSENTDNTEKGYVYISGGTLNITSGKDCIDASGTVDIKDGTFTLKAGGGSSEKTTGDSTESYKGIKADGVLTISGGTFDIDTLDDAIHSNADVTVSGGTLDISTGDDGIHSGNNTVVSGGEINIAKCYEGLEGQTVTVSGGKVTLTSSDDGINAAGGDNQGVGGGFGPDSFSADSNAKITITGGEIHVNASGDGLDSNGDIEISGGTVYVYGPTNDGNGSLDYENNAVITGGTVIMAGSSGMAMNFGSESTQGSILASTGNASAGTTVKL
;
A
#
# COMPACT_ATOMS: atom_id res chain seq x y z
N MET A 1 -23.93 -5.18 -5.17
CA MET A 1 -24.27 -6.18 -4.10
C MET A 1 -24.28 -5.50 -2.74
N ARG A 2 -25.08 -6.01 -1.75
CA ARG A 2 -25.06 -5.52 -0.35
C ARG A 2 -25.07 -6.68 0.64
N ILE A 3 -24.15 -6.65 1.62
CA ILE A 3 -24.06 -7.63 2.70
C ILE A 3 -24.13 -6.86 4.03
N ALA A 4 -25.14 -7.16 4.86
CA ALA A 4 -25.35 -6.48 6.14
C ALA A 4 -25.00 -7.36 7.35
N GLY A 5 -24.66 -8.63 7.14
CA GLY A 5 -24.33 -9.57 8.20
C GLY A 5 -24.44 -11.02 7.75
N GLY A 6 -24.29 -11.95 8.68
CA GLY A 6 -24.31 -13.40 8.45
C GLY A 6 -22.91 -14.01 8.44
N ASN A 7 -22.86 -15.33 8.37
CA ASN A 7 -21.63 -16.09 8.19
C ASN A 7 -21.62 -16.65 6.76
N ILE A 8 -20.69 -16.17 5.97
CA ILE A 8 -20.57 -16.51 4.55
C ILE A 8 -19.24 -17.20 4.33
N THR A 9 -19.26 -18.40 3.78
CA THR A 9 -18.06 -19.13 3.37
C THR A 9 -18.16 -19.41 1.89
N ILE A 10 -17.15 -19.00 1.12
CA ILE A 10 -17.07 -19.17 -0.31
C ILE A 10 -15.78 -19.88 -0.65
N THR A 11 -15.88 -20.91 -1.52
CA THR A 11 -14.74 -21.51 -2.22
C THR A 11 -15.06 -21.48 -3.70
N SER A 12 -14.28 -20.73 -4.46
CA SER A 12 -14.50 -20.52 -5.90
C SER A 12 -13.24 -20.84 -6.71
N GLY A 13 -13.42 -21.33 -7.93
CA GLY A 13 -12.34 -21.49 -8.89
C GLY A 13 -12.01 -20.20 -9.67
N THR A 14 -12.89 -19.19 -9.58
CA THR A 14 -12.73 -17.83 -10.10
C THR A 14 -12.91 -16.84 -8.95
N ASP A 15 -13.59 -15.72 -9.14
CA ASP A 15 -13.84 -14.74 -8.11
C ASP A 15 -14.79 -15.27 -7.02
N GLY A 16 -14.57 -14.85 -5.80
CA GLY A 16 -15.42 -15.22 -4.67
C GLY A 16 -16.74 -14.45 -4.68
N ILE A 17 -16.67 -13.15 -4.62
CA ILE A 17 -17.79 -12.20 -4.77
C ILE A 17 -17.49 -11.36 -5.99
N HIS A 18 -18.36 -11.41 -6.99
CA HIS A 18 -18.24 -10.60 -8.20
C HIS A 18 -19.49 -9.75 -8.40
N SER A 19 -19.31 -8.45 -8.62
CA SER A 19 -20.39 -7.51 -8.89
C SER A 19 -20.06 -6.68 -10.13
N GLU A 20 -20.65 -7.06 -11.25
CA GLU A 20 -20.41 -6.40 -12.53
C GLU A 20 -21.69 -5.72 -13.05
N ASN A 21 -21.53 -4.54 -13.65
CA ASN A 21 -22.53 -3.90 -14.48
C ASN A 21 -21.84 -3.04 -15.54
N THR A 22 -21.73 -3.58 -16.74
CA THR A 22 -21.05 -2.92 -17.88
C THR A 22 -21.80 -1.72 -18.42
N ASP A 23 -23.15 -1.68 -18.25
CA ASP A 23 -23.98 -0.58 -18.74
C ASP A 23 -24.02 0.62 -17.78
N ASN A 24 -23.77 0.36 -16.49
CA ASN A 24 -23.80 1.40 -15.45
C ASN A 24 -22.93 0.97 -14.26
N THR A 25 -21.70 1.46 -14.20
CA THR A 25 -20.72 1.13 -13.17
C THR A 25 -21.17 1.51 -11.75
N GLU A 26 -22.08 2.50 -11.60
CA GLU A 26 -22.70 2.81 -10.31
C GLU A 26 -23.51 1.63 -9.73
N LYS A 27 -23.90 0.67 -10.56
CA LYS A 27 -24.62 -0.54 -10.15
C LYS A 27 -23.72 -1.76 -9.93
N GLY A 28 -22.49 -1.72 -10.42
CA GLY A 28 -21.49 -2.75 -10.23
C GLY A 28 -20.75 -2.64 -8.89
N TYR A 29 -21.44 -2.27 -7.81
CA TYR A 29 -20.84 -2.02 -6.51
C TYR A 29 -20.93 -3.20 -5.53
N VAL A 30 -20.01 -3.22 -4.56
CA VAL A 30 -20.08 -4.07 -3.36
C VAL A 30 -20.13 -3.17 -2.12
N TYR A 31 -21.14 -3.38 -1.26
CA TYR A 31 -21.30 -2.69 0.02
C TYR A 31 -21.41 -3.70 1.14
N ILE A 32 -20.52 -3.63 2.14
CA ILE A 32 -20.52 -4.55 3.28
C ILE A 32 -20.56 -3.74 4.58
N SER A 33 -21.55 -4.00 5.41
CA SER A 33 -21.73 -3.30 6.68
C SER A 33 -21.65 -4.22 7.90
N GLY A 34 -21.21 -5.47 7.72
CA GLY A 34 -20.99 -6.44 8.78
C GLY A 34 -21.11 -7.87 8.28
N GLY A 35 -20.84 -8.81 9.15
CA GLY A 35 -20.83 -10.25 8.89
C GLY A 35 -19.44 -10.86 9.02
N THR A 36 -19.37 -12.17 8.87
CA THR A 36 -18.12 -12.93 8.80
C THR A 36 -18.02 -13.55 7.41
N LEU A 37 -17.01 -13.18 6.67
CA LEU A 37 -16.77 -13.61 5.30
C LEU A 37 -15.45 -14.39 5.24
N ASN A 38 -15.53 -15.68 4.91
CA ASN A 38 -14.38 -16.54 4.67
C ASN A 38 -14.36 -16.89 3.19
N ILE A 39 -13.45 -16.32 2.44
CA ILE A 39 -13.41 -16.49 0.98
C ILE A 39 -12.06 -17.07 0.57
N THR A 40 -12.10 -18.18 -0.14
CA THR A 40 -10.96 -18.76 -0.84
C THR A 40 -11.30 -18.81 -2.32
N SER A 41 -10.57 -18.09 -3.13
CA SER A 41 -10.84 -17.93 -4.56
C SER A 41 -9.63 -18.33 -5.41
N GLY A 42 -9.92 -18.81 -6.60
CA GLY A 42 -8.90 -19.06 -7.62
C GLY A 42 -8.43 -17.77 -8.30
N LYS A 43 -9.24 -16.72 -8.25
CA LYS A 43 -8.96 -15.34 -8.69
C LYS A 43 -9.23 -14.37 -7.55
N ASP A 44 -9.90 -13.22 -7.79
CA ASP A 44 -10.15 -12.19 -6.79
C ASP A 44 -11.14 -12.67 -5.71
N CYS A 45 -10.90 -12.31 -4.44
CA CYS A 45 -11.87 -12.67 -3.39
C CYS A 45 -13.12 -11.80 -3.48
N ILE A 46 -12.95 -10.49 -3.67
CA ILE A 46 -14.04 -9.51 -3.87
C ILE A 46 -13.66 -8.66 -5.08
N ASP A 47 -14.49 -8.68 -6.13
CA ASP A 47 -14.31 -7.92 -7.35
C ASP A 47 -15.57 -7.10 -7.68
N ALA A 48 -15.40 -5.81 -7.96
CA ALA A 48 -16.47 -4.90 -8.32
C ALA A 48 -16.08 -4.03 -9.51
N SER A 49 -16.86 -4.05 -10.59
CA SER A 49 -16.71 -3.13 -11.73
C SER A 49 -17.08 -1.66 -11.39
N GLY A 50 -17.52 -1.41 -10.19
CA GLY A 50 -17.82 -0.10 -9.63
C GLY A 50 -17.06 0.10 -8.32
N THR A 51 -17.76 0.58 -7.30
CA THR A 51 -17.17 0.88 -5.99
C THR A 51 -17.21 -0.29 -5.02
N VAL A 52 -16.24 -0.35 -4.11
CA VAL A 52 -16.30 -1.19 -2.91
C VAL A 52 -16.34 -0.30 -1.68
N ASP A 53 -17.33 -0.51 -0.81
CA ASP A 53 -17.47 0.23 0.45
C ASP A 53 -17.68 -0.74 1.61
N ILE A 54 -16.67 -0.85 2.49
CA ILE A 54 -16.68 -1.74 3.66
C ILE A 54 -16.71 -0.90 4.94
N LYS A 55 -17.80 -1.06 5.71
CA LYS A 55 -18.02 -0.35 6.96
C LYS A 55 -17.59 -1.14 8.19
N ASP A 56 -17.79 -2.46 8.14
CA ASP A 56 -17.50 -3.37 9.25
C ASP A 56 -17.59 -4.83 8.78
N GLY A 57 -17.10 -5.76 9.57
CA GLY A 57 -17.13 -7.19 9.33
C GLY A 57 -15.84 -7.90 9.74
N THR A 58 -15.84 -9.21 9.63
CA THR A 58 -14.63 -10.03 9.81
C THR A 58 -14.36 -10.78 8.51
N PHE A 59 -13.17 -10.62 7.98
CA PHE A 59 -12.80 -11.11 6.66
C PHE A 59 -11.57 -12.01 6.77
N THR A 60 -11.67 -13.21 6.20
CA THR A 60 -10.52 -14.06 5.90
C THR A 60 -10.52 -14.28 4.40
N LEU A 61 -9.58 -13.68 3.70
CA LEU A 61 -9.53 -13.62 2.23
C LEU A 61 -8.25 -14.29 1.74
N LYS A 62 -8.40 -15.32 0.89
CA LYS A 62 -7.28 -15.98 0.25
C LYS A 62 -7.50 -16.06 -1.25
N ALA A 63 -6.67 -15.38 -2.03
CA ALA A 63 -6.76 -15.32 -3.49
C ALA A 63 -5.56 -15.96 -4.16
N GLY A 64 -5.77 -16.69 -5.25
CA GLY A 64 -4.71 -17.27 -6.08
C GLY A 64 -3.78 -18.25 -5.36
N GLY A 65 -4.21 -18.84 -4.24
CA GLY A 65 -3.38 -19.73 -3.41
C GLY A 65 -2.55 -19.00 -2.34
N GLY A 66 -2.53 -17.66 -2.35
CA GLY A 66 -1.86 -16.84 -1.34
C GLY A 66 -0.44 -16.40 -1.70
N SER A 67 0.14 -15.56 -0.86
CA SER A 67 1.40 -14.82 -1.05
C SER A 67 2.66 -15.69 -1.19
N SER A 68 2.59 -16.96 -0.86
CA SER A 68 3.71 -17.90 -1.02
C SER A 68 3.75 -18.57 -2.39
N GLU A 69 2.67 -18.50 -3.15
CA GLU A 69 2.63 -19.04 -4.51
C GLU A 69 3.42 -18.11 -5.46
N LYS A 70 3.71 -18.65 -6.64
CA LYS A 70 4.38 -17.89 -7.69
C LYS A 70 3.44 -17.82 -8.89
N THR A 71 3.37 -16.67 -9.52
CA THR A 71 2.72 -16.53 -10.81
C THR A 71 3.38 -17.48 -11.81
N THR A 72 2.64 -18.48 -12.26
CA THR A 72 3.12 -19.50 -13.22
C THR A 72 2.49 -19.32 -14.59
N GLY A 73 2.04 -18.14 -14.95
CA GLY A 73 1.28 -18.01 -16.18
C GLY A 73 1.13 -16.59 -16.69
N ASP A 74 0.09 -16.44 -17.47
CA ASP A 74 -0.27 -15.23 -18.17
C ASP A 74 -0.55 -14.10 -17.18
N SER A 75 0.17 -12.99 -17.32
CA SER A 75 0.05 -11.78 -16.52
C SER A 75 -1.29 -11.04 -16.69
N THR A 76 -2.26 -11.63 -17.39
CA THR A 76 -3.60 -11.03 -17.62
C THR A 76 -4.62 -11.41 -16.55
N GLU A 77 -4.31 -12.35 -15.68
CA GLU A 77 -5.21 -12.81 -14.63
C GLU A 77 -4.99 -12.02 -13.34
N SER A 78 -6.07 -11.77 -12.60
CA SER A 78 -6.07 -11.05 -11.32
C SER A 78 -6.29 -12.02 -10.16
N TYR A 79 -5.56 -11.83 -9.05
CA TYR A 79 -5.62 -12.67 -7.86
C TYR A 79 -5.63 -11.83 -6.58
N LYS A 80 -6.42 -10.78 -6.58
CA LYS A 80 -6.44 -9.73 -5.56
C LYS A 80 -7.38 -10.11 -4.39
N GLY A 81 -7.10 -9.55 -3.23
CA GLY A 81 -7.99 -9.73 -2.07
C GLY A 81 -9.30 -8.97 -2.25
N ILE A 82 -9.19 -7.66 -2.45
CA ILE A 82 -10.33 -6.79 -2.72
C ILE A 82 -9.97 -5.88 -3.90
N LYS A 83 -10.78 -5.95 -4.95
CA LYS A 83 -10.59 -5.18 -6.17
C LYS A 83 -11.82 -4.33 -6.49
N ALA A 84 -11.59 -3.11 -6.92
CA ALA A 84 -12.62 -2.20 -7.45
C ALA A 84 -12.10 -1.49 -8.71
N ASP A 85 -12.93 -1.37 -9.74
CA ASP A 85 -12.61 -0.46 -10.86
C ASP A 85 -12.87 1.00 -10.50
N GLY A 86 -13.77 1.26 -9.55
CA GLY A 86 -14.03 2.57 -8.96
C GLY A 86 -13.45 2.69 -7.54
N VAL A 87 -13.86 3.72 -6.83
CA VAL A 87 -13.34 4.02 -5.47
C VAL A 87 -13.56 2.85 -4.49
N LEU A 88 -12.52 2.52 -3.73
CA LEU A 88 -12.52 1.54 -2.66
C LEU A 88 -12.38 2.23 -1.31
N THR A 89 -13.32 1.97 -0.39
CA THR A 89 -13.30 2.57 0.96
C THR A 89 -13.42 1.49 2.03
N ILE A 90 -12.50 1.51 3.00
CA ILE A 90 -12.55 0.70 4.23
C ILE A 90 -12.62 1.64 5.42
N SER A 91 -13.72 1.59 6.18
CA SER A 91 -13.89 2.44 7.36
C SER A 91 -13.97 1.67 8.68
N GLY A 92 -13.90 0.34 8.63
CA GLY A 92 -13.89 -0.54 9.79
C GLY A 92 -13.81 -2.00 9.38
N GLY A 93 -13.84 -2.90 10.36
CA GLY A 93 -13.74 -4.34 10.18
C GLY A 93 -12.37 -4.91 10.56
N THR A 94 -12.28 -6.23 10.53
CA THR A 94 -11.04 -6.99 10.80
C THR A 94 -10.75 -7.88 9.59
N PHE A 95 -9.55 -7.79 9.07
CA PHE A 95 -9.14 -8.45 7.84
C PHE A 95 -7.90 -9.30 8.07
N ASP A 96 -7.95 -10.53 7.57
CA ASP A 96 -6.81 -11.43 7.37
C ASP A 96 -6.76 -11.75 5.87
N ILE A 97 -5.75 -11.20 5.18
CA ILE A 97 -5.65 -11.22 3.72
C ILE A 97 -4.34 -11.90 3.30
N ASP A 98 -4.45 -12.99 2.52
CA ASP A 98 -3.32 -13.74 1.93
C ASP A 98 -3.56 -13.91 0.43
N THR A 99 -2.83 -13.16 -0.40
CA THR A 99 -3.08 -13.06 -1.85
C THR A 99 -1.82 -13.29 -2.68
N LEU A 100 -2.00 -13.76 -3.90
CA LEU A 100 -0.92 -13.92 -4.87
C LEU A 100 -0.55 -12.59 -5.56
N ASP A 101 -1.52 -11.73 -5.76
CA ASP A 101 -1.48 -10.38 -6.36
C ASP A 101 -1.87 -9.38 -5.25
N ASP A 102 -2.15 -8.11 -5.52
CA ASP A 102 -2.41 -7.08 -4.52
C ASP A 102 -3.43 -7.50 -3.46
N ALA A 103 -3.22 -7.07 -2.23
CA ALA A 103 -4.21 -7.36 -1.20
C ALA A 103 -5.46 -6.47 -1.35
N ILE A 104 -5.25 -5.18 -1.59
CA ILE A 104 -6.31 -4.18 -1.80
C ILE A 104 -5.96 -3.34 -3.03
N HIS A 105 -6.82 -3.36 -4.03
CA HIS A 105 -6.59 -2.69 -5.31
C HIS A 105 -7.79 -1.86 -5.76
N SER A 106 -7.52 -0.68 -6.30
CA SER A 106 -8.50 0.14 -7.01
C SER A 106 -7.89 0.78 -8.25
N ASN A 107 -8.58 0.73 -9.38
CA ASN A 107 -8.19 1.52 -10.56
C ASN A 107 -8.42 3.04 -10.37
N ALA A 108 -9.07 3.44 -9.28
CA ALA A 108 -9.32 4.83 -8.90
C ALA A 108 -8.63 5.16 -7.57
N ASP A 109 -9.38 5.51 -6.53
CA ASP A 109 -8.85 5.86 -5.22
C ASP A 109 -9.06 4.73 -4.20
N VAL A 110 -8.11 4.55 -3.28
CA VAL A 110 -8.27 3.75 -2.07
C VAL A 110 -8.28 4.65 -0.83
N THR A 111 -9.25 4.45 0.06
CA THR A 111 -9.28 5.13 1.36
C THR A 111 -9.44 4.13 2.49
N VAL A 112 -8.50 4.11 3.43
CA VAL A 112 -8.60 3.38 4.70
C VAL A 112 -8.71 4.38 5.83
N SER A 113 -9.86 4.41 6.51
CA SER A 113 -10.12 5.33 7.62
C SER A 113 -10.31 4.62 8.97
N GLY A 114 -10.28 3.29 8.99
CA GLY A 114 -10.41 2.48 10.21
C GLY A 114 -10.31 1.00 9.90
N GLY A 115 -10.41 0.17 10.94
CA GLY A 115 -10.28 -1.27 10.87
C GLY A 115 -8.91 -1.79 11.30
N THR A 116 -8.78 -3.10 11.35
CA THR A 116 -7.52 -3.81 11.58
C THR A 116 -7.27 -4.71 10.38
N LEU A 117 -6.16 -4.50 9.70
CA LEU A 117 -5.80 -5.20 8.47
C LEU A 117 -4.47 -5.93 8.68
N ASP A 118 -4.50 -7.26 8.66
CA ASP A 118 -3.32 -8.11 8.61
C ASP A 118 -3.19 -8.65 7.20
N ILE A 119 -2.09 -8.30 6.52
CA ILE A 119 -1.89 -8.52 5.09
C ILE A 119 -0.59 -9.28 4.83
N SER A 120 -0.68 -10.27 3.96
CA SER A 120 0.46 -10.87 3.28
C SER A 120 0.11 -11.02 1.80
N THR A 121 0.93 -10.51 0.92
CA THR A 121 0.65 -10.52 -0.51
C THR A 121 1.89 -10.86 -1.35
N GLY A 122 1.67 -11.30 -2.57
CA GLY A 122 2.73 -11.56 -3.55
C GLY A 122 3.13 -10.33 -4.33
N ASP A 123 2.25 -9.32 -4.38
CA ASP A 123 2.44 -8.01 -5.00
C ASP A 123 2.18 -6.90 -3.97
N ASP A 124 1.39 -5.88 -4.23
CA ASP A 124 1.30 -4.70 -3.37
C ASP A 124 0.31 -4.87 -2.22
N GLY A 125 0.65 -4.24 -1.10
CA GLY A 125 -0.22 -4.25 0.07
C GLY A 125 -1.51 -3.48 -0.18
N ILE A 126 -1.40 -2.21 -0.55
CA ILE A 126 -2.52 -1.34 -0.93
C ILE A 126 -2.11 -0.53 -2.15
N HIS A 127 -2.77 -0.77 -3.28
CA HIS A 127 -2.51 -0.12 -4.56
C HIS A 127 -3.72 0.67 -5.05
N SER A 128 -3.49 1.87 -5.54
CA SER A 128 -4.51 2.66 -6.24
C SER A 128 -3.97 3.27 -7.53
N GLY A 129 -4.81 3.33 -8.56
CA GLY A 129 -4.47 4.03 -9.80
C GLY A 129 -4.33 5.55 -9.63
N ASN A 130 -4.89 6.14 -8.57
CA ASN A 130 -4.81 7.57 -8.30
C ASN A 130 -4.31 7.86 -6.87
N ASN A 131 -5.21 7.88 -5.88
CA ASN A 131 -4.86 8.32 -4.53
C ASN A 131 -5.03 7.20 -3.51
N THR A 132 -3.96 6.86 -2.80
CA THR A 132 -4.01 6.01 -1.61
C THR A 132 -4.02 6.87 -0.37
N VAL A 133 -5.09 6.78 0.44
CA VAL A 133 -5.29 7.59 1.63
C VAL A 133 -5.46 6.71 2.87
N VAL A 134 -4.59 6.87 3.85
CA VAL A 134 -4.71 6.26 5.18
C VAL A 134 -4.96 7.36 6.20
N SER A 135 -6.16 7.40 6.79
CA SER A 135 -6.54 8.39 7.81
C SER A 135 -6.79 7.77 9.18
N GLY A 136 -6.78 6.44 9.29
CA GLY A 136 -7.00 5.72 10.54
C GLY A 136 -6.86 4.20 10.35
N GLY A 137 -7.08 3.45 11.42
CA GLY A 137 -6.95 1.99 11.46
C GLY A 137 -5.56 1.51 11.90
N GLU A 138 -5.43 0.20 12.01
CA GLU A 138 -4.17 -0.50 12.24
C GLU A 138 -3.91 -1.41 11.04
N ILE A 139 -2.86 -1.12 10.29
CA ILE A 139 -2.49 -1.81 9.05
C ILE A 139 -1.14 -2.47 9.27
N ASN A 140 -1.11 -3.79 9.19
CA ASN A 140 0.09 -4.60 9.28
C ASN A 140 0.27 -5.39 7.98
N ILE A 141 1.25 -4.99 7.17
CA ILE A 141 1.62 -5.67 5.93
C ILE A 141 2.91 -6.44 6.21
N ALA A 142 2.75 -7.73 6.52
CA ALA A 142 3.86 -8.58 6.92
C ALA A 142 4.77 -8.97 5.74
N LYS A 143 4.22 -8.94 4.53
CA LYS A 143 4.90 -9.25 3.27
C LYS A 143 4.18 -8.59 2.11
N CYS A 144 4.93 -7.92 1.23
CA CYS A 144 4.47 -7.37 -0.05
C CYS A 144 5.64 -7.15 -1.02
N TYR A 145 5.35 -6.77 -2.24
CA TYR A 145 6.31 -6.17 -3.17
C TYR A 145 6.48 -4.71 -2.79
N GLU A 146 5.44 -3.87 -2.96
CA GLU A 146 5.37 -2.52 -2.41
C GLU A 146 4.31 -2.41 -1.29
N GLY A 147 4.53 -1.50 -0.35
CA GLY A 147 3.64 -1.41 0.82
C GLY A 147 2.36 -0.64 0.55
N LEU A 148 2.47 0.65 0.30
CA LEU A 148 1.40 1.57 -0.10
C LEU A 148 1.80 2.22 -1.41
N GLU A 149 0.96 2.07 -2.43
CA GLU A 149 1.22 2.62 -3.76
C GLU A 149 0.06 3.48 -4.26
N GLY A 150 0.39 4.44 -5.13
CA GLY A 150 -0.54 5.28 -5.86
C GLY A 150 0.14 6.45 -6.56
N GLN A 151 -0.57 7.18 -7.41
CA GLN A 151 -0.04 8.45 -7.92
C GLN A 151 0.22 9.43 -6.77
N THR A 152 -0.68 9.45 -5.77
CA THR A 152 -0.39 10.13 -4.51
C THR A 152 -0.67 9.20 -3.33
N VAL A 153 0.19 9.27 -2.30
CA VAL A 153 -0.01 8.54 -1.05
C VAL A 153 -0.10 9.53 0.10
N THR A 154 -1.22 9.50 0.83
CA THR A 154 -1.44 10.38 1.98
C THR A 154 -1.66 9.57 3.26
N VAL A 155 -0.84 9.80 4.28
CA VAL A 155 -1.05 9.26 5.62
C VAL A 155 -1.31 10.40 6.59
N SER A 156 -2.52 10.46 7.14
CA SER A 156 -2.93 11.50 8.09
C SER A 156 -3.25 10.97 9.50
N GLY A 157 -3.28 9.65 9.67
CA GLY A 157 -3.56 9.00 10.95
C GLY A 157 -3.43 7.49 10.87
N GLY A 158 -3.76 6.80 11.96
CA GLY A 158 -3.65 5.35 12.08
C GLY A 158 -2.24 4.87 12.39
N LYS A 159 -2.07 3.57 12.34
CA LYS A 159 -0.79 2.90 12.49
C LYS A 159 -0.53 2.00 11.29
N VAL A 160 0.60 2.20 10.62
CA VAL A 160 1.04 1.39 9.49
C VAL A 160 2.36 0.73 9.86
N THR A 161 2.42 -0.59 9.73
CA THR A 161 3.65 -1.36 9.85
C THR A 161 3.77 -2.21 8.59
N LEU A 162 4.85 -2.09 7.86
CA LEU A 162 5.01 -2.83 6.61
C LEU A 162 6.43 -3.37 6.42
N THR A 163 6.50 -4.50 5.72
CA THR A 163 7.74 -5.10 5.24
C THR A 163 7.60 -5.41 3.76
N SER A 164 8.38 -4.73 2.94
CA SER A 164 8.36 -4.84 1.48
C SER A 164 9.66 -5.45 0.94
N SER A 165 9.54 -6.12 -0.19
CA SER A 165 10.69 -6.65 -0.94
C SER A 165 11.23 -5.63 -1.95
N ASP A 166 10.48 -4.60 -2.24
CA ASP A 166 10.84 -3.40 -2.95
C ASP A 166 10.48 -2.18 -2.10
N ASP A 167 9.74 -1.19 -2.58
CA ASP A 167 9.55 0.07 -1.91
C ASP A 167 8.52 0.00 -0.76
N GLY A 168 8.75 0.83 0.24
CA GLY A 168 7.86 0.89 1.40
C GLY A 168 6.58 1.66 1.10
N ILE A 169 6.72 2.93 0.75
CA ILE A 169 5.65 3.81 0.29
C ILE A 169 6.09 4.42 -1.03
N ASN A 170 5.36 4.12 -2.10
CA ASN A 170 5.67 4.55 -3.45
C ASN A 170 4.59 5.51 -4.01
N ALA A 171 5.01 6.71 -4.42
CA ALA A 171 4.20 7.62 -5.22
C ALA A 171 4.77 7.69 -6.64
N ALA A 172 4.37 6.73 -7.45
CA ALA A 172 4.69 6.66 -8.87
C ALA A 172 3.49 7.12 -9.70
N GLY A 173 3.72 7.50 -10.95
CA GLY A 173 2.64 7.87 -11.84
C GLY A 173 1.64 6.72 -11.99
N GLY A 174 0.37 6.97 -11.66
CA GLY A 174 -0.68 5.97 -11.65
C GLY A 174 -0.79 5.18 -12.96
N ASP A 175 -1.34 3.98 -12.87
CA ASP A 175 -1.52 2.98 -13.91
C ASP A 175 -2.30 3.46 -15.15
N ASN A 176 -1.76 4.39 -15.90
CA ASN A 176 -2.20 4.64 -17.27
C ASN A 176 -1.46 3.76 -18.31
N GLN A 177 -0.69 2.80 -17.85
CA GLN A 177 0.01 1.82 -18.70
C GLN A 177 -0.69 0.47 -18.58
N GLY A 178 -1.74 0.32 -19.36
CA GLY A 178 -2.48 -0.85 -19.76
C GLY A 178 -2.12 -2.23 -19.20
N VAL A 179 -3.17 -2.86 -18.66
CA VAL A 179 -3.37 -4.33 -18.58
C VAL A 179 -2.10 -5.17 -18.48
N GLY A 180 -1.69 -5.44 -17.27
CA GLY A 180 -0.63 -6.39 -16.98
C GLY A 180 0.20 -5.88 -15.82
N GLY A 181 -0.23 -6.17 -14.57
CA GLY A 181 0.64 -6.10 -13.41
C GLY A 181 1.86 -6.98 -13.69
N GLY A 182 2.91 -6.39 -14.16
CA GLY A 182 4.19 -7.03 -14.40
C GLY A 182 5.21 -6.23 -13.62
N PHE A 183 6.08 -6.92 -12.91
CA PHE A 183 7.34 -6.42 -12.38
C PHE A 183 8.05 -5.53 -13.43
N GLY A 184 7.62 -4.30 -13.57
CA GLY A 184 8.30 -3.31 -14.40
C GLY A 184 9.33 -2.61 -13.53
N PRO A 185 10.52 -2.26 -14.07
CA PRO A 185 11.40 -1.34 -13.35
C PRO A 185 10.65 -0.03 -13.16
N ASP A 186 10.76 0.56 -11.97
CA ASP A 186 10.23 1.87 -11.63
C ASP A 186 10.47 2.86 -12.75
N SER A 187 9.46 3.67 -13.03
CA SER A 187 9.63 4.77 -13.97
C SER A 187 10.47 5.83 -13.28
N PHE A 188 11.75 5.91 -13.60
CA PHE A 188 12.66 7.00 -13.21
C PHE A 188 12.31 8.33 -13.87
N SER A 189 11.04 8.54 -14.21
CA SER A 189 10.58 9.78 -14.83
C SER A 189 9.89 10.65 -13.80
N ALA A 190 10.42 11.84 -13.57
CA ALA A 190 9.74 12.82 -12.72
C ALA A 190 8.27 13.00 -13.14
N ASP A 191 7.36 12.82 -12.20
CA ASP A 191 5.94 13.14 -12.33
C ASP A 191 5.58 14.24 -11.34
N SER A 192 5.22 15.41 -11.86
CA SER A 192 4.83 16.55 -11.03
C SER A 192 3.53 16.34 -10.23
N ASN A 193 2.79 15.27 -10.50
CA ASN A 193 1.58 14.91 -9.77
C ASN A 193 1.86 13.84 -8.69
N ALA A 194 2.98 13.13 -8.78
CA ALA A 194 3.36 12.14 -7.79
C ALA A 194 3.72 12.82 -6.46
N LYS A 195 3.14 12.32 -5.36
CA LYS A 195 3.38 12.95 -4.05
C LYS A 195 3.12 12.03 -2.88
N ILE A 196 4.05 11.99 -1.94
CA ILE A 196 3.82 11.46 -0.60
C ILE A 196 3.52 12.60 0.36
N THR A 197 2.42 12.50 1.12
CA THR A 197 2.05 13.48 2.14
C THR A 197 1.82 12.79 3.49
N ILE A 198 2.60 13.14 4.51
CA ILE A 198 2.44 12.60 5.87
C ILE A 198 2.12 13.75 6.82
N THR A 199 0.90 13.75 7.37
CA THR A 199 0.44 14.78 8.31
C THR A 199 0.18 14.23 9.71
N GLY A 200 0.20 12.90 9.88
CA GLY A 200 -0.07 12.22 11.16
C GLY A 200 0.16 10.73 11.07
N GLY A 201 -0.20 10.01 12.12
CA GLY A 201 -0.06 8.56 12.22
C GLY A 201 1.29 8.09 12.76
N GLU A 202 1.41 6.78 12.95
CA GLU A 202 2.64 6.08 13.30
C GLU A 202 2.97 5.11 12.18
N ILE A 203 4.11 5.28 11.53
CA ILE A 203 4.50 4.57 10.31
C ILE A 203 5.83 3.88 10.54
N HIS A 204 5.86 2.57 10.35
CA HIS A 204 7.04 1.72 10.42
C HIS A 204 7.23 1.02 9.07
N VAL A 205 8.27 1.38 8.38
CA VAL A 205 8.66 0.80 7.08
C VAL A 205 9.91 -0.02 7.24
N ASN A 206 9.90 -1.24 6.69
CA ASN A 206 11.09 -2.07 6.51
C ASN A 206 11.14 -2.48 5.03
N ALA A 207 11.88 -1.73 4.22
CA ALA A 207 11.93 -1.86 2.78
C ALA A 207 13.28 -2.42 2.30
N SER A 208 13.25 -3.23 1.24
CA SER A 208 14.47 -3.67 0.55
C SER A 208 14.81 -2.78 -0.65
N GLY A 209 13.82 -2.13 -1.25
CA GLY A 209 13.89 -0.98 -2.14
C GLY A 209 13.94 0.33 -1.36
N ASP A 210 13.36 1.38 -1.88
CA ASP A 210 13.33 2.68 -1.22
C ASP A 210 12.33 2.71 -0.05
N GLY A 211 12.66 3.43 1.00
CA GLY A 211 11.78 3.52 2.16
C GLY A 211 10.53 4.34 1.89
N LEU A 212 10.73 5.57 1.50
CA LEU A 212 9.74 6.48 0.93
C LEU A 212 10.27 6.89 -0.44
N ASP A 213 9.56 6.49 -1.50
CA ASP A 213 9.87 6.82 -2.88
C ASP A 213 8.80 7.71 -3.50
N SER A 214 9.20 8.77 -4.18
CA SER A 214 8.29 9.60 -4.95
C SER A 214 8.91 10.08 -6.25
N ASN A 215 8.29 9.75 -7.36
CA ASN A 215 8.63 10.36 -8.65
C ASN A 215 8.35 11.89 -8.69
N GLY A 216 7.91 12.47 -7.59
CA GLY A 216 7.60 13.88 -7.41
C GLY A 216 8.06 14.43 -6.07
N ASP A 217 7.12 14.83 -5.24
CA ASP A 217 7.37 15.50 -3.97
C ASP A 217 7.11 14.59 -2.76
N ILE A 218 7.83 14.87 -1.65
CA ILE A 218 7.53 14.32 -0.33
C ILE A 218 7.30 15.46 0.66
N GLU A 219 6.15 15.48 1.33
CA GLU A 219 5.85 16.46 2.38
C GLU A 219 5.52 15.78 3.70
N ILE A 220 6.28 16.11 4.76
CA ILE A 220 6.03 15.60 6.11
C ILE A 220 5.79 16.81 7.05
N SER A 221 4.57 16.90 7.60
CA SER A 221 4.20 17.97 8.53
C SER A 221 3.78 17.46 9.91
N GLY A 222 3.71 16.15 10.12
CA GLY A 222 3.33 15.54 11.38
C GLY A 222 3.57 14.04 11.39
N GLY A 223 3.12 13.36 12.45
CA GLY A 223 3.27 11.92 12.60
C GLY A 223 4.63 11.48 13.13
N THR A 224 4.79 10.17 13.22
CA THR A 224 6.05 9.51 13.61
C THR A 224 6.38 8.48 12.55
N VAL A 225 7.51 8.62 11.89
CA VAL A 225 7.95 7.81 10.76
C VAL A 225 9.28 7.14 11.09
N TYR A 226 9.29 5.83 11.05
CA TYR A 226 10.49 5.01 11.17
C TYR A 226 10.69 4.24 9.87
N VAL A 227 11.85 4.42 9.25
CA VAL A 227 12.27 3.67 8.05
C VAL A 227 13.51 2.86 8.38
N TYR A 228 13.43 1.56 8.11
CA TYR A 228 14.52 0.60 8.22
C TYR A 228 14.78 0.01 6.84
N GLY A 229 15.96 0.23 6.31
CA GLY A 229 16.34 -0.15 4.96
C GLY A 229 16.48 1.08 4.05
N PRO A 230 16.94 0.84 2.82
CA PRO A 230 17.48 -0.42 2.32
C PRO A 230 18.83 -0.80 2.95
N THR A 231 19.26 -2.04 2.71
CA THR A 231 20.61 -2.51 3.09
C THR A 231 21.55 -2.65 1.89
N ASN A 232 21.10 -2.29 0.70
CA ASN A 232 21.86 -2.23 -0.54
C ASN A 232 22.17 -0.77 -0.90
N ASP A 233 23.17 -0.55 -1.75
CA ASP A 233 23.62 0.79 -2.13
C ASP A 233 22.91 1.34 -3.39
N GLY A 234 21.93 0.63 -3.93
CA GLY A 234 21.16 1.05 -5.10
C GLY A 234 19.90 1.82 -4.79
N ASN A 235 19.51 1.88 -3.52
CA ASN A 235 18.26 2.48 -3.03
C ASN A 235 18.54 3.33 -1.79
N GLY A 236 17.57 4.15 -1.34
CA GLY A 236 17.63 5.05 -0.19
C GLY A 236 16.48 4.89 0.79
N SER A 237 16.66 5.28 2.05
CA SER A 237 15.52 5.35 2.99
C SER A 237 14.53 6.47 2.64
N LEU A 238 14.97 7.44 1.83
CA LEU A 238 14.23 8.56 1.27
C LEU A 238 14.73 8.76 -0.15
N ASP A 239 13.84 8.66 -1.13
CA ASP A 239 14.11 9.00 -2.53
C ASP A 239 13.00 9.91 -3.09
N TYR A 240 13.36 10.87 -3.94
CA TYR A 240 12.41 11.79 -4.56
C TYR A 240 13.02 12.47 -5.77
N GLU A 241 12.21 12.73 -6.79
CA GLU A 241 12.67 13.38 -8.01
C GLU A 241 12.62 14.91 -7.96
N ASN A 242 11.66 15.51 -7.24
CA ASN A 242 11.52 16.96 -7.17
C ASN A 242 12.02 17.54 -5.84
N ASN A 243 11.24 17.41 -4.76
CA ASN A 243 11.58 18.00 -3.47
C ASN A 243 11.03 17.18 -2.30
N ALA A 244 11.79 17.12 -1.20
CA ALA A 244 11.31 16.59 0.06
C ALA A 244 11.33 17.67 1.14
N VAL A 245 10.18 17.96 1.74
CA VAL A 245 10.01 19.02 2.74
C VAL A 245 9.53 18.44 4.05
N ILE A 246 10.22 18.80 5.16
CA ILE A 246 9.78 18.50 6.51
C ILE A 246 9.49 19.78 7.28
N THR A 247 8.28 19.90 7.83
CA THR A 247 7.84 21.05 8.63
C THR A 247 7.42 20.68 10.04
N GLY A 248 7.29 19.36 10.34
CA GLY A 248 6.89 18.84 11.65
C GLY A 248 6.97 17.30 11.69
N GLY A 249 6.65 16.73 12.84
CA GLY A 249 6.70 15.30 13.08
C GLY A 249 8.05 14.80 13.61
N THR A 250 8.14 13.48 13.73
CA THR A 250 9.38 12.78 14.10
C THR A 250 9.71 11.80 12.99
N VAL A 251 10.88 11.92 12.39
CA VAL A 251 11.34 11.04 11.30
C VAL A 251 12.70 10.47 11.67
N ILE A 252 12.80 9.16 11.67
CA ILE A 252 14.06 8.43 11.90
C ILE A 252 14.21 7.41 10.79
N MET A 253 15.26 7.55 10.01
CA MET A 253 15.57 6.68 8.89
C MET A 253 16.96 6.08 9.09
N ALA A 254 17.10 4.79 8.81
CA ALA A 254 18.35 4.06 8.88
C ALA A 254 18.45 3.09 7.71
N GLY A 255 19.39 3.33 6.81
CA GLY A 255 19.58 2.53 5.61
C GLY A 255 21.01 2.59 5.09
N SER A 256 21.20 2.13 3.86
CA SER A 256 22.46 2.25 3.14
C SER A 256 22.81 3.72 2.90
N SER A 257 24.09 4.01 2.78
CA SER A 257 24.59 5.35 2.45
C SER A 257 24.77 5.59 0.94
N GLY A 258 24.50 4.60 0.10
CA GLY A 258 24.77 4.67 -1.34
C GLY A 258 23.95 5.76 -2.04
N MET A 259 22.64 5.76 -1.81
CA MET A 259 21.70 6.76 -2.36
C MET A 259 21.04 7.61 -1.26
N ALA A 260 21.71 7.81 -0.14
CA ALA A 260 21.12 8.54 0.98
C ALA A 260 20.85 10.00 0.64
N MET A 261 19.58 10.40 0.70
CA MET A 261 19.11 11.77 0.48
C MET A 261 18.71 12.43 1.80
N ASN A 262 18.71 13.75 1.84
CA ASN A 262 18.23 14.56 2.96
C ASN A 262 17.05 15.42 2.52
N PHE A 263 16.27 15.92 3.45
CA PHE A 263 15.21 16.89 3.16
C PHE A 263 15.76 18.18 2.55
N GLY A 264 14.99 18.78 1.66
CA GLY A 264 15.35 19.97 0.91
C GLY A 264 15.35 21.25 1.75
N SER A 265 15.92 22.30 1.18
CA SER A 265 16.15 23.59 1.84
C SER A 265 14.87 24.37 2.18
N GLU A 266 13.72 23.99 1.65
CA GLU A 266 12.41 24.57 1.98
C GLU A 266 11.83 24.07 3.32
N SER A 267 12.48 23.08 3.91
CA SER A 267 12.11 22.53 5.23
C SER A 267 12.26 23.60 6.32
N THR A 268 11.27 23.71 7.20
CA THR A 268 11.33 24.60 8.38
C THR A 268 11.76 23.84 9.64
N GLN A 269 11.74 22.52 9.61
CA GLN A 269 12.34 21.67 10.64
C GLN A 269 13.75 21.27 10.22
N GLY A 270 14.70 21.33 11.15
CA GLY A 270 16.07 20.88 10.89
C GLY A 270 16.13 19.36 10.73
N SER A 271 16.95 18.90 9.79
CA SER A 271 17.25 17.49 9.58
C SER A 271 18.76 17.25 9.58
N ILE A 272 19.16 16.04 9.96
CA ILE A 272 20.57 15.63 10.00
C ILE A 272 20.72 14.36 9.18
N LEU A 273 21.52 14.40 8.13
CA LEU A 273 22.01 13.23 7.43
C LEU A 273 23.44 12.93 7.92
N ALA A 274 23.64 11.76 8.49
CA ALA A 274 24.94 11.37 9.05
C ALA A 274 25.30 9.94 8.65
N SER A 275 26.54 9.73 8.20
CA SER A 275 27.09 8.40 7.99
C SER A 275 27.80 7.93 9.27
N THR A 276 27.39 6.77 9.77
CA THR A 276 28.02 6.12 10.93
C THR A 276 29.12 5.12 10.53
N GLY A 277 29.32 4.94 9.20
CA GLY A 277 30.08 3.79 8.68
C GLY A 277 29.33 2.48 8.90
N ASN A 278 29.98 1.36 8.62
CA ASN A 278 29.35 0.05 8.80
C ASN A 278 29.04 -0.21 10.27
N ALA A 279 27.78 -0.37 10.59
CA ALA A 279 27.29 -0.71 11.93
C ALA A 279 26.70 -2.12 11.93
N SER A 280 27.01 -2.92 12.95
CA SER A 280 26.42 -4.24 13.12
C SER A 280 24.99 -4.11 13.67
N ALA A 281 24.13 -5.12 13.42
CA ALA A 281 22.81 -5.19 14.04
C ALA A 281 22.92 -5.04 15.57
N GLY A 282 22.04 -4.24 16.17
CA GLY A 282 22.06 -3.93 17.59
C GLY A 282 22.99 -2.79 18.02
N THR A 283 23.70 -2.15 17.08
CA THR A 283 24.48 -0.95 17.39
C THR A 283 23.56 0.19 17.84
N THR A 284 23.88 0.80 18.99
CA THR A 284 23.14 1.97 19.48
C THR A 284 23.74 3.24 18.87
N VAL A 285 22.90 4.01 18.20
CA VAL A 285 23.22 5.36 17.73
C VAL A 285 22.57 6.36 18.67
N LYS A 286 23.34 7.33 19.15
CA LYS A 286 22.82 8.50 19.90
C LYS A 286 22.89 9.71 19.00
N LEU A 287 21.77 10.36 18.80
CA LEU A 287 21.60 11.64 18.15
C LEU A 287 21.53 12.77 19.18
#